data_94b5f6bae406f017ff5ae9167d62394c
#
_entry.id   94b5f6bae406f017ff5ae9167d62394c
#
_cell.length_a   1.000
_cell.length_b   1.000
_cell.length_c   1.000
_cell.angle_alpha   90.00
_cell.angle_beta   90.00
_cell.angle_gamma   90.00
#
_symmetry.space_group_name_H-M   'P 1'
#
loop_
_entity.id
_entity.type
_entity.pdbx_description
1 polymer ?
#
loop_
_entity_poly.entity_id
_entity_poly.type
_entity_poly.pdbx_seq_one_letter_code
_entity_poly.pdbx_strand_id
1 'polypeptide(L)'
;MRRRAVLPDVSSSVELFRRIDADRPWLGRQLDRQPSRLLFVGHATAADGDVGHADRAALHLADERPLTAADLMSAKLPMPPRIAMMACASGGDYQFDEATGLVAAMILGGAQLVTATLWSLPTAAGYRQFAPTADDHDPMAEAIIAVDRAHEDPHAGRAVNRWQREQMRRWRDGDTGASPLYWAALATFAVDGAR
;
A
#
# COMPACT_ATOMS: atom_id res chain seq x y z
N MET A 1 7.38 24.09 0.57
CA MET A 1 7.45 23.89 -0.89
C MET A 1 6.92 22.48 -1.17
N ARG A 2 5.69 22.34 -1.70
CA ARG A 2 5.10 21.01 -2.00
C ARG A 2 5.86 20.43 -3.19
N ARG A 3 6.66 19.39 -2.97
CA ARG A 3 7.26 18.63 -4.08
C ARG A 3 6.14 17.85 -4.75
N ARG A 4 5.91 18.09 -6.04
CA ARG A 4 4.99 17.31 -6.84
C ARG A 4 5.44 15.84 -6.83
N ALA A 5 4.46 14.93 -6.81
CA ALA A 5 4.75 13.52 -7.08
C ALA A 5 5.56 13.42 -8.38
N VAL A 6 6.65 12.67 -8.34
CA VAL A 6 7.40 12.36 -9.55
C VAL A 6 6.60 11.29 -10.29
N LEU A 7 5.68 11.73 -11.11
CA LEU A 7 5.03 10.84 -12.08
C LEU A 7 5.97 10.76 -13.28
N PRO A 8 6.16 9.58 -13.86
CA PRO A 8 6.86 9.45 -15.12
C PRO A 8 6.07 10.16 -16.22
N ASP A 9 6.77 10.65 -17.24
CA ASP A 9 6.13 11.04 -18.49
C ASP A 9 5.49 9.79 -19.09
N VAL A 10 4.18 9.77 -19.14
CA VAL A 10 3.39 8.67 -19.72
C VAL A 10 2.55 9.21 -20.87
N SER A 11 2.50 8.47 -21.96
CA SER A 11 1.72 8.85 -23.13
C SER A 11 0.22 8.52 -22.97
N SER A 12 -0.12 7.66 -22.01
CA SER A 12 -1.50 7.30 -21.70
C SER A 12 -1.68 6.89 -20.22
N SER A 13 -2.90 7.00 -19.70
CA SER A 13 -3.24 6.56 -18.35
C SER A 13 -3.02 5.05 -18.13
N VAL A 14 -3.05 4.25 -19.18
CA VAL A 14 -2.80 2.80 -19.11
C VAL A 14 -1.32 2.51 -18.79
N GLU A 15 -0.41 3.36 -19.23
CA GLU A 15 1.02 3.22 -18.92
C GLU A 15 1.35 3.46 -17.46
N LEU A 16 0.53 4.23 -16.73
CA LEU A 16 0.68 4.40 -15.28
C LEU A 16 0.53 3.07 -14.52
N PHE A 17 -0.26 2.14 -15.07
CA PHE A 17 -0.51 0.83 -14.47
C PHE A 17 0.43 -0.28 -14.97
N ARG A 18 1.21 -0.01 -16.01
CA ARG A 18 2.16 -0.96 -16.61
C ARG A 18 3.56 -0.36 -16.70
N ARG A 19 4.04 0.17 -15.60
CA ARG A 19 5.37 0.75 -15.56
C ARG A 19 6.42 -0.34 -15.69
N ILE A 20 7.15 -0.31 -16.80
CA ILE A 20 8.31 -1.17 -17.07
C ILE A 20 9.62 -0.57 -16.55
N ASP A 21 9.61 0.67 -16.11
CA ASP A 21 10.77 1.45 -15.66
C ASP A 21 10.88 1.56 -14.12
N ALA A 22 9.85 1.14 -13.38
CA ALA A 22 9.84 1.16 -11.92
C ALA A 22 10.55 -0.07 -11.33
N ASP A 23 11.82 -0.23 -11.68
CA ASP A 23 12.70 -1.28 -11.18
C ASP A 23 13.35 -0.92 -9.84
N ARG A 24 14.14 -1.84 -9.28
CA ARG A 24 14.89 -1.61 -8.04
C ARG A 24 15.87 -0.43 -8.12
N PRO A 25 16.67 -0.28 -9.19
CA PRO A 25 17.53 0.89 -9.36
C PRO A 25 16.74 2.20 -9.40
N TRP A 26 15.59 2.22 -10.07
CA TRP A 26 14.71 3.38 -10.07
C TRP A 26 14.22 3.71 -8.67
N LEU A 27 13.73 2.71 -7.91
CA LEU A 27 13.29 2.91 -6.53
C LEU A 27 14.42 3.47 -5.67
N GLY A 28 15.63 2.90 -5.76
CA GLY A 28 16.82 3.40 -5.06
C GLY A 28 17.06 4.89 -5.35
N ARG A 29 17.09 5.27 -6.62
CA ARG A 29 17.26 6.68 -7.03
C ARG A 29 16.16 7.62 -6.48
N GLN A 30 14.92 7.12 -6.34
CA GLN A 30 13.85 7.93 -5.75
C GLN A 30 14.05 8.09 -4.22
N LEU A 31 14.45 7.02 -3.54
CA LEU A 31 14.71 7.05 -2.10
C LEU A 31 15.92 7.93 -1.74
N ASP A 32 16.99 7.94 -2.57
CA ASP A 32 18.14 8.82 -2.40
C ASP A 32 17.78 10.31 -2.40
N ARG A 33 16.65 10.67 -3.01
CA ARG A 33 16.11 12.04 -3.00
C ARG A 33 15.41 12.39 -1.68
N GLN A 34 15.37 11.48 -0.74
CA GLN A 34 14.72 11.64 0.57
C GLN A 34 13.26 12.15 0.46
N PRO A 35 12.37 11.42 -0.21
CA PRO A 35 10.97 11.83 -0.30
C PRO A 35 10.35 11.84 1.10
N SER A 36 9.37 12.71 1.32
CA SER A 36 8.66 12.76 2.60
C SER A 36 7.68 11.61 2.78
N ARG A 37 7.29 10.94 1.69
CA ARG A 37 6.36 9.80 1.70
C ARG A 37 6.53 8.93 0.47
N LEU A 38 6.11 7.68 0.60
CA LEU A 38 6.01 6.70 -0.48
C LEU A 38 4.60 6.11 -0.51
N LEU A 39 3.95 6.14 -1.65
CA LEU A 39 2.76 5.35 -1.92
C LEU A 39 3.12 4.26 -2.94
N PHE A 40 2.96 3.01 -2.53
CA PHE A 40 3.07 1.85 -3.40
C PHE A 40 1.66 1.29 -3.70
N VAL A 41 1.34 1.21 -4.97
CA VAL A 41 0.11 0.56 -5.46
C VAL A 41 0.54 -0.51 -6.45
N GLY A 42 0.31 -1.78 -6.10
CA GLY A 42 0.81 -2.87 -6.94
C GLY A 42 0.59 -4.24 -6.32
N HIS A 43 1.43 -5.18 -6.71
CA HIS A 43 1.40 -6.54 -6.19
C HIS A 43 2.43 -6.74 -5.10
N ALA A 44 2.01 -7.43 -4.05
CA ALA A 44 2.91 -8.00 -3.05
C ALA A 44 2.60 -9.50 -2.92
N THR A 45 3.61 -10.28 -2.63
CA THR A 45 3.45 -11.68 -2.27
C THR A 45 3.83 -11.89 -0.81
N ALA A 46 3.07 -12.75 -0.20
CA ALA A 46 3.36 -13.31 1.09
C ALA A 46 4.60 -14.18 1.09
N ALA A 47 5.12 -14.44 2.26
CA ALA A 47 6.05 -15.52 2.44
C ALA A 47 5.30 -16.84 2.31
N ASP A 48 5.56 -17.61 1.26
CA ASP A 48 4.99 -18.94 1.07
C ASP A 48 5.46 -19.90 2.16
N GLY A 49 4.52 -20.58 2.80
CA GLY A 49 4.77 -21.76 3.64
C GLY A 49 5.01 -21.48 5.13
N ASP A 50 5.44 -22.51 5.82
CA ASP A 50 5.53 -22.65 7.27
C ASP A 50 6.02 -21.44 8.05
N VAL A 51 5.54 -21.33 9.28
CA VAL A 51 5.84 -20.33 10.30
C VAL A 51 7.31 -19.88 10.27
N GLY A 52 7.56 -18.59 10.07
CA GLY A 52 8.86 -17.98 10.31
C GLY A 52 9.61 -17.36 9.13
N HIS A 53 8.97 -17.18 7.99
CA HIS A 53 9.62 -16.61 6.79
C HIS A 53 9.10 -15.22 6.37
N ALA A 54 8.74 -14.38 7.34
CA ALA A 54 8.28 -13.00 7.06
C ALA A 54 9.29 -12.17 6.22
N ASP A 55 10.55 -12.54 6.24
CA ASP A 55 11.63 -11.97 5.44
C ASP A 55 11.49 -12.22 3.93
N ARG A 56 10.67 -13.20 3.51
CA ARG A 56 10.38 -13.53 2.11
C ARG A 56 9.21 -12.74 1.54
N ALA A 57 8.40 -12.07 2.36
CA ALA A 57 7.37 -11.18 1.85
C ALA A 57 7.99 -10.15 0.89
N ALA A 58 7.37 -9.91 -0.25
CA ALA A 58 7.99 -9.16 -1.33
C ALA A 58 7.06 -8.22 -2.07
N LEU A 59 7.61 -7.10 -2.53
CA LEU A 59 6.97 -6.20 -3.49
C LEU A 59 7.39 -6.58 -4.92
N HIS A 60 6.44 -6.57 -5.84
CA HIS A 60 6.70 -6.76 -7.27
C HIS A 60 6.85 -5.42 -7.95
N LEU A 61 8.07 -5.11 -8.31
CA LEU A 61 8.42 -3.97 -9.15
C LEU A 61 8.43 -4.40 -10.63
N ALA A 62 8.98 -3.58 -11.51
CA ALA A 62 9.13 -3.93 -12.93
C ALA A 62 10.19 -5.01 -13.18
N ASP A 63 11.02 -5.30 -12.19
CA ASP A 63 12.00 -6.39 -12.27
C ASP A 63 11.33 -7.76 -12.24
N GLU A 64 11.94 -8.74 -12.90
CA GLU A 64 11.51 -10.14 -12.81
C GLU A 64 11.69 -10.72 -11.38
N ARG A 65 12.63 -10.16 -10.63
CA ARG A 65 12.94 -10.60 -9.28
C ARG A 65 12.20 -9.76 -8.24
N PRO A 66 11.35 -10.35 -7.38
CA PRO A 66 10.64 -9.63 -6.32
C PRO A 66 11.61 -8.95 -5.34
N LEU A 67 11.23 -7.78 -4.84
CA LEU A 67 11.96 -7.05 -3.80
C LEU A 67 11.49 -7.54 -2.43
N THR A 68 12.28 -8.40 -1.81
CA THR A 68 11.91 -9.03 -0.53
C THR A 68 12.16 -8.11 0.66
N ALA A 69 11.52 -8.41 1.80
CA ALA A 69 11.80 -7.75 3.07
C ALA A 69 13.29 -7.92 3.46
N ALA A 70 13.87 -9.11 3.22
CA ALA A 70 15.30 -9.36 3.42
C ALA A 70 16.18 -8.47 2.54
N ASP A 71 15.81 -8.26 1.27
CA ASP A 71 16.53 -7.35 0.37
C ASP A 71 16.49 -5.90 0.90
N LEU A 72 15.30 -5.44 1.36
CA LEU A 72 15.13 -4.10 1.94
C LEU A 72 16.02 -3.88 3.16
N MET A 73 16.04 -4.85 4.08
CA MET A 73 16.88 -4.80 5.29
C MET A 73 18.39 -4.85 4.95
N SER A 74 18.77 -5.70 4.01
CA SER A 74 20.18 -5.86 3.62
C SER A 74 20.73 -4.64 2.89
N ALA A 75 19.93 -4.04 2.01
CA ALA A 75 20.31 -2.88 1.23
C ALA A 75 20.35 -1.57 2.05
N LYS A 76 19.79 -1.58 3.28
CA LYS A 76 19.71 -0.41 4.16
C LYS A 76 19.20 0.84 3.44
N LEU A 77 18.18 0.66 2.59
CA LEU A 77 17.59 1.77 1.85
C LEU A 77 16.96 2.78 2.82
N PRO A 78 17.23 4.09 2.65
CA PRO A 78 16.65 5.11 3.51
C PRO A 78 15.16 5.25 3.22
N MET A 79 14.32 4.65 4.08
CA MET A 79 12.88 4.71 3.91
C MET A 79 12.32 6.08 4.29
N PRO A 80 11.35 6.61 3.52
CA PRO A 80 10.68 7.85 3.89
C PRO A 80 9.88 7.68 5.19
N PRO A 81 9.68 8.75 5.96
CA PRO A 81 9.00 8.67 7.25
C PRO A 81 7.55 8.16 7.16
N ARG A 82 6.90 8.28 6.00
CA ARG A 82 5.52 7.83 5.80
C ARG A 82 5.42 6.95 4.57
N ILE A 83 4.88 5.75 4.76
CA ILE A 83 4.72 4.77 3.68
C ILE A 83 3.28 4.25 3.67
N ALA A 84 2.68 4.20 2.50
CA ALA A 84 1.42 3.51 2.26
C ALA A 84 1.63 2.40 1.23
N MET A 85 1.27 1.17 1.60
CA MET A 85 1.32 0.00 0.73
C MET A 85 -0.10 -0.47 0.46
N MET A 86 -0.61 -0.12 -0.72
CA MET A 86 -1.90 -0.58 -1.25
C MET A 86 -1.61 -1.74 -2.20
N ALA A 87 -1.20 -2.87 -1.62
CA ALA A 87 -0.76 -4.03 -2.38
C ALA A 87 -1.85 -5.10 -2.37
N CYS A 88 -2.18 -5.60 -3.54
CA CYS A 88 -2.98 -6.80 -3.65
C CYS A 88 -2.04 -8.00 -3.50
N ALA A 89 -2.11 -8.72 -2.38
CA ALA A 89 -1.43 -9.99 -2.27
C ALA A 89 -2.10 -10.99 -3.22
N SER A 90 -1.38 -11.50 -4.17
CA SER A 90 -1.91 -12.51 -5.08
C SER A 90 -1.82 -13.90 -4.43
N GLY A 91 -2.92 -14.31 -3.78
CA GLY A 91 -3.21 -15.72 -3.59
C GLY A 91 -2.46 -16.46 -2.49
N GLY A 92 -1.95 -15.81 -1.48
CA GLY A 92 -1.42 -16.46 -0.28
C GLY A 92 -2.42 -16.51 0.86
N ASP A 93 -2.32 -17.50 1.72
CA ASP A 93 -3.14 -17.64 2.92
C ASP A 93 -3.06 -16.40 3.82
N TYR A 94 -4.20 -16.04 4.40
CA TYR A 94 -4.45 -14.88 5.26
C TYR A 94 -3.71 -14.95 6.61
N GLN A 95 -2.42 -15.21 6.61
CA GLN A 95 -1.64 -15.19 7.84
C GLN A 95 -1.09 -13.78 8.07
N PHE A 96 -1.33 -13.28 9.28
CA PHE A 96 -0.93 -11.94 9.75
C PHE A 96 0.57 -11.63 9.60
N ASP A 97 1.39 -12.62 9.28
CA ASP A 97 2.84 -12.51 9.20
C ASP A 97 3.35 -11.72 7.97
N GLU A 98 2.51 -11.58 6.94
CA GLU A 98 2.93 -11.03 5.64
C GLU A 98 3.15 -9.52 5.67
N ALA A 99 2.16 -8.78 6.17
CA ALA A 99 2.31 -7.35 6.31
C ALA A 99 3.44 -7.00 7.31
N THR A 100 3.68 -7.87 8.29
CA THR A 100 4.68 -7.65 9.33
C THR A 100 6.11 -7.66 8.78
N GLY A 101 6.45 -8.54 7.85
CA GLY A 101 7.79 -8.62 7.27
C GLY A 101 8.19 -7.36 6.51
N LEU A 102 7.36 -6.92 5.57
CA LEU A 102 7.58 -5.68 4.80
C LEU A 102 7.48 -4.44 5.70
N VAL A 103 6.47 -4.38 6.58
CA VAL A 103 6.31 -3.27 7.52
C VAL A 103 7.51 -3.15 8.44
N ALA A 104 7.99 -4.26 9.00
CA ALA A 104 9.18 -4.27 9.86
C ALA A 104 10.43 -3.80 9.09
N ALA A 105 10.63 -4.30 7.86
CA ALA A 105 11.75 -3.87 7.02
C ALA A 105 11.71 -2.36 6.73
N MET A 106 10.54 -1.80 6.48
CA MET A 106 10.37 -0.37 6.23
C MET A 106 10.61 0.47 7.49
N ILE A 107 10.12 0.03 8.65
CA ILE A 107 10.37 0.69 9.93
C ILE A 107 11.87 0.65 10.28
N LEU A 108 12.53 -0.49 10.11
CA LEU A 108 13.98 -0.62 10.30
C LEU A 108 14.77 0.27 9.34
N GLY A 109 14.24 0.51 8.14
CA GLY A 109 14.80 1.44 7.16
C GLY A 109 14.56 2.93 7.47
N GLY A 110 13.80 3.25 8.53
CA GLY A 110 13.56 4.62 9.00
C GLY A 110 12.13 5.14 8.85
N ALA A 111 11.19 4.31 8.36
CA ALA A 111 9.79 4.73 8.34
C ALA A 111 9.24 4.88 9.76
N GLN A 112 8.48 5.94 9.98
CA GLN A 112 7.83 6.24 11.25
C GLN A 112 6.36 5.80 11.28
N LEU A 113 5.74 5.77 10.10
CA LEU A 113 4.35 5.37 9.95
C LEU A 113 4.20 4.60 8.64
N VAL A 114 3.62 3.40 8.74
CA VAL A 114 3.33 2.53 7.59
C VAL A 114 1.86 2.14 7.61
N THR A 115 1.13 2.43 6.54
CA THR A 115 -0.22 1.89 6.31
C THR A 115 -0.12 0.77 5.29
N ALA A 116 -0.62 -0.41 5.62
CA ALA A 116 -0.56 -1.59 4.77
C ALA A 116 -1.92 -2.31 4.70
N THR A 117 -2.12 -3.12 3.68
CA THR A 117 -3.29 -3.96 3.52
C THR A 117 -3.08 -5.31 4.19
N LEU A 118 -4.06 -5.77 4.96
CA LEU A 118 -4.06 -7.05 5.66
C LEU A 118 -4.44 -8.22 4.75
N TRP A 119 -5.13 -7.94 3.64
CA TRP A 119 -5.52 -8.91 2.62
C TRP A 119 -5.57 -8.28 1.24
N SER A 120 -5.70 -9.13 0.21
CA SER A 120 -5.83 -8.69 -1.17
C SER A 120 -7.07 -7.85 -1.40
N LEU A 121 -6.90 -6.68 -1.98
CA LEU A 121 -8.01 -5.82 -2.36
C LEU A 121 -8.57 -6.30 -3.71
N PRO A 122 -9.89 -6.50 -3.83
CA PRO A 122 -10.50 -6.76 -5.13
C PRO A 122 -10.25 -5.59 -6.09
N THR A 123 -9.90 -5.90 -7.33
CA THR A 123 -9.87 -4.86 -8.38
C THR A 123 -11.29 -4.38 -8.67
N ALA A 124 -11.44 -3.21 -9.32
CA ALA A 124 -12.74 -2.70 -9.76
C ALA A 124 -13.52 -3.74 -10.61
N ALA A 125 -12.81 -4.50 -11.46
CA ALA A 125 -13.41 -5.58 -12.24
C ALA A 125 -13.89 -6.74 -11.36
N GLY A 126 -13.08 -7.16 -10.39
CA GLY A 126 -13.46 -8.20 -9.43
C GLY A 126 -14.64 -7.77 -8.55
N TYR A 127 -14.65 -6.52 -8.10
CA TYR A 127 -15.75 -5.99 -7.30
C TYR A 127 -17.08 -6.00 -8.05
N ARG A 128 -17.10 -5.58 -9.32
CA ARG A 128 -18.31 -5.58 -10.15
C ARG A 128 -18.92 -6.97 -10.38
N GLN A 129 -18.14 -8.04 -10.27
CA GLN A 129 -18.68 -9.40 -10.34
C GLN A 129 -19.58 -9.75 -9.15
N PHE A 130 -19.31 -9.16 -7.98
CA PHE A 130 -20.06 -9.41 -6.74
C PHE A 130 -21.09 -8.32 -6.43
N ALA A 131 -20.92 -7.12 -7.01
CA ALA A 131 -21.81 -5.97 -6.83
C ALA A 131 -22.19 -5.36 -8.20
N PRO A 132 -22.96 -6.09 -9.03
CA PRO A 132 -23.25 -5.68 -10.43
C PRO A 132 -24.09 -4.40 -10.54
N THR A 133 -24.71 -3.94 -9.47
CA THR A 133 -25.50 -2.69 -9.42
C THR A 133 -24.70 -1.47 -8.98
N ALA A 134 -23.43 -1.64 -8.63
CA ALA A 134 -22.57 -0.50 -8.33
C ALA A 134 -22.29 0.24 -9.66
N ASP A 135 -22.77 1.48 -9.75
CA ASP A 135 -22.43 2.45 -10.79
C ASP A 135 -20.90 2.50 -11.00
N ASP A 136 -20.38 3.39 -11.84
CA ASP A 136 -18.94 3.58 -12.13
C ASP A 136 -18.05 3.82 -10.88
N HIS A 137 -18.54 3.43 -9.70
CA HIS A 137 -17.85 3.53 -8.44
C HIS A 137 -16.68 2.53 -8.35
N ASP A 138 -15.49 3.04 -8.06
CA ASP A 138 -14.28 2.26 -7.84
C ASP A 138 -13.83 2.39 -6.37
N PRO A 139 -14.25 1.46 -5.48
CA PRO A 139 -13.92 1.51 -4.08
C PRO A 139 -12.40 1.36 -3.82
N MET A 140 -11.68 0.69 -4.72
CA MET A 140 -10.22 0.57 -4.62
C MET A 140 -9.56 1.92 -4.87
N ALA A 141 -9.97 2.62 -5.93
CA ALA A 141 -9.45 3.96 -6.22
C ALA A 141 -9.81 4.95 -5.09
N GLU A 142 -11.03 4.89 -4.54
CA GLU A 142 -11.43 5.70 -3.39
C GLU A 142 -10.51 5.45 -2.18
N ALA A 143 -10.23 4.18 -1.84
CA ALA A 143 -9.36 3.82 -0.74
C ALA A 143 -7.92 4.33 -0.95
N ILE A 144 -7.36 4.15 -2.16
CA ILE A 144 -6.03 4.64 -2.52
C ILE A 144 -5.93 6.16 -2.34
N ILE A 145 -6.90 6.90 -2.90
CA ILE A 145 -6.94 8.37 -2.82
C ILE A 145 -7.10 8.83 -1.37
N ALA A 146 -7.93 8.16 -0.60
CA ALA A 146 -8.16 8.50 0.81
C ALA A 146 -6.90 8.28 1.66
N VAL A 147 -6.20 7.17 1.46
CA VAL A 147 -4.92 6.89 2.15
C VAL A 147 -3.85 7.89 1.73
N ASP A 148 -3.73 8.19 0.43
CA ASP A 148 -2.76 9.18 -0.05
C ASP A 148 -2.99 10.56 0.58
N ARG A 149 -4.24 11.03 0.61
CA ARG A 149 -4.62 12.29 1.28
C ARG A 149 -4.38 12.24 2.79
N ALA A 150 -4.72 11.13 3.43
CA ALA A 150 -4.50 10.95 4.87
C ALA A 150 -3.00 11.05 5.21
N HIS A 151 -2.13 10.53 4.36
CA HIS A 151 -0.68 10.63 4.54
C HIS A 151 -0.11 12.04 4.31
N GLU A 152 -0.90 12.99 3.80
CA GLU A 152 -0.55 14.43 3.78
C GLU A 152 -0.87 15.14 5.11
N ASP A 153 -1.83 14.60 5.88
CA ASP A 153 -2.25 15.18 7.17
C ASP A 153 -1.09 15.09 8.20
N PRO A 154 -0.86 16.12 9.03
CA PRO A 154 0.11 16.05 10.12
C PRO A 154 -0.08 14.83 11.04
N HIS A 155 -1.33 14.38 11.21
CA HIS A 155 -1.71 13.21 12.01
C HIS A 155 -2.22 12.05 11.11
N ALA A 156 -1.37 11.58 10.21
CA ALA A 156 -1.75 10.64 9.15
C ALA A 156 -2.49 9.39 9.67
N GLY A 157 -2.00 8.75 10.73
CA GLY A 157 -2.66 7.56 11.30
C GLY A 157 -4.09 7.86 11.81
N ARG A 158 -4.31 9.04 12.41
CA ARG A 158 -5.65 9.48 12.83
C ARG A 158 -6.54 9.79 11.63
N ALA A 159 -5.97 10.32 10.55
CA ALA A 159 -6.69 10.64 9.34
C ALA A 159 -7.17 9.36 8.63
N VAL A 160 -6.32 8.33 8.53
CA VAL A 160 -6.71 6.99 8.03
C VAL A 160 -7.85 6.42 8.89
N ASN A 161 -7.70 6.41 10.21
CA ASN A 161 -8.73 5.88 11.11
C ASN A 161 -10.06 6.65 11.02
N ARG A 162 -10.02 7.97 10.88
CA ARG A 162 -11.22 8.80 10.69
C ARG A 162 -11.96 8.40 9.41
N TRP A 163 -11.23 8.21 8.31
CA TRP A 163 -11.81 7.74 7.06
C TRP A 163 -12.40 6.33 7.20
N GLN A 164 -11.68 5.39 7.80
CA GLN A 164 -12.19 4.03 8.04
C GLN A 164 -13.51 4.04 8.85
N ARG A 165 -13.59 4.89 9.89
CA ARG A 165 -14.81 5.05 10.68
C ARG A 165 -15.96 5.63 9.88
N GLU A 166 -15.69 6.53 8.95
CA GLU A 166 -16.71 7.08 8.07
C GLU A 166 -17.24 6.02 7.11
N GLN A 167 -16.34 5.25 6.48
CA GLN A 167 -16.74 4.14 5.63
C GLN A 167 -17.57 3.09 6.41
N MET A 168 -17.18 2.79 7.63
CA MET A 168 -17.94 1.88 8.51
C MET A 168 -19.35 2.39 8.78
N ARG A 169 -19.55 3.70 8.99
CA ARG A 169 -20.89 4.27 9.18
C ARG A 169 -21.71 4.15 7.91
N ARG A 170 -21.17 4.58 6.78
CA ARG A 170 -21.81 4.44 5.46
C ARG A 170 -22.28 3.00 5.20
N TRP A 171 -21.40 2.03 5.47
CA TRP A 171 -21.75 0.61 5.35
C TRP A 171 -22.91 0.21 6.25
N ARG A 172 -22.91 0.64 7.51
CA ARG A 172 -24.01 0.37 8.46
C ARG A 172 -25.33 1.02 8.05
N ASP A 173 -25.27 2.15 7.38
CA ASP A 173 -26.42 2.87 6.83
C ASP A 173 -26.93 2.29 5.50
N GLY A 174 -26.33 1.18 5.03
CA GLY A 174 -26.75 0.45 3.84
C GLY A 174 -26.04 0.84 2.54
N ASP A 175 -25.01 1.70 2.60
CA ASP A 175 -24.19 2.03 1.44
C ASP A 175 -23.24 0.88 1.09
N THR A 176 -23.64 0.06 0.11
CA THR A 176 -22.84 -1.08 -0.35
C THR A 176 -21.53 -0.67 -1.01
N GLY A 177 -21.41 0.55 -1.52
CA GLY A 177 -20.17 1.10 -2.05
C GLY A 177 -19.07 1.25 -1.00
N ALA A 178 -19.44 1.46 0.26
CA ALA A 178 -18.52 1.51 1.40
C ALA A 178 -18.17 0.10 1.93
N SER A 179 -17.79 -0.82 1.04
CA SER A 179 -17.53 -2.22 1.38
C SER A 179 -16.36 -2.39 2.37
N PRO A 180 -16.53 -3.19 3.44
CA PRO A 180 -15.47 -3.53 4.40
C PRO A 180 -14.23 -4.16 3.73
N LEU A 181 -14.37 -4.78 2.57
CA LEU A 181 -13.27 -5.38 1.82
C LEU A 181 -12.13 -4.39 1.57
N TYR A 182 -12.39 -3.09 1.52
CA TYR A 182 -11.40 -2.05 1.26
C TYR A 182 -10.95 -1.33 2.52
N TRP A 183 -11.88 -0.73 3.28
CA TRP A 183 -11.51 0.09 4.42
C TRP A 183 -11.05 -0.74 5.63
N ALA A 184 -11.61 -1.94 5.84
CA ALA A 184 -11.20 -2.80 6.95
C ALA A 184 -9.90 -3.57 6.64
N ALA A 185 -9.47 -3.58 5.38
CA ALA A 185 -8.18 -4.16 5.01
C ALA A 185 -6.98 -3.35 5.51
N LEU A 186 -7.17 -2.07 5.87
CA LEU A 186 -6.08 -1.19 6.20
C LEU A 186 -5.68 -1.28 7.66
N ALA A 187 -4.41 -1.55 7.92
CA ALA A 187 -3.76 -1.39 9.22
C ALA A 187 -2.68 -0.31 9.15
N THR A 188 -2.59 0.49 10.21
CA THR A 188 -1.55 1.52 10.32
C THR A 188 -0.65 1.20 11.50
N PHE A 189 0.63 1.08 11.23
CA PHE A 189 1.71 0.82 12.17
C PHE A 189 2.51 2.10 12.37
N ALA A 190 2.76 2.47 13.60
CA ALA A 190 3.50 3.67 13.93
C ALA A 190 4.56 3.36 14.99
N VAL A 191 5.72 4.01 14.86
CA VAL A 191 6.74 4.02 15.91
C VAL A 191 6.27 4.97 17.01
N ASP A 192 6.60 4.68 18.27
CA ASP A 192 6.25 5.54 19.40
C ASP A 192 6.64 7.00 19.16
N GLY A 193 5.68 7.90 19.34
CA GLY A 193 5.86 9.34 19.09
C GLY A 193 5.64 9.78 17.64
N ALA A 194 5.46 8.88 16.68
CA ALA A 194 5.09 9.22 15.32
C ALA A 194 3.64 9.74 15.26
N ARG A 195 3.42 10.83 14.51
CA ARG A 195 2.13 11.52 14.37
C ARG A 195 1.62 11.42 12.95
#